data_4029990bb1959e196ad027af6f12fb60
#
_entry.id   4029990bb1959e196ad027af6f12fb60
#
_cell.length_a   1.000
_cell.length_b   1.000
_cell.length_c   1.000
_cell.angle_alpha   90.00
_cell.angle_beta   90.00
_cell.angle_gamma   90.00
#
_symmetry.space_group_name_H-M   'P 1'
#
loop_
_entity.id
_entity.type
_entity.pdbx_description
1 polymer ?
#
loop_
_entity_poly.entity_id
_entity_poly.type
_entity_poly.pdbx_seq_one_letter_code
_entity_poly.pdbx_strand_id
1 'polypeptide(L)'
;MALKFITAEEAASYVHHNDNVGFSGFTPAGCPKVVPGAIARKAAEEHAKGNPFQIGMFTGASTGDKLDGELARANAIKFRTPYQSNKDLRAALNAHQAQYFDLHLSELAQSLRYGFLGKIDVAIVEAADVTEDGEIVPTSGVGILPTICRMADRIIVELNCRHPKEIRGMHDIYEPADPPLRREI
;
A
#
# COMPACT_ATOMS: atom_id res chain seq x y z
N MET A 1 18.66 9.62 -10.10
CA MET A 1 17.43 9.58 -10.95
C MET A 1 16.65 10.84 -10.66
N ALA A 2 16.17 11.60 -11.67
CA ALA A 2 15.36 12.78 -11.39
C ALA A 2 13.98 12.37 -10.87
N LEU A 3 13.59 12.84 -9.68
CA LEU A 3 12.26 12.64 -9.13
C LEU A 3 11.25 13.43 -9.96
N LYS A 4 10.13 12.79 -10.32
CA LYS A 4 9.01 13.45 -10.99
C LYS A 4 7.89 13.67 -9.98
N PHE A 5 7.53 14.94 -9.75
CA PHE A 5 6.33 15.28 -8.97
C PHE A 5 5.10 15.22 -9.88
N ILE A 6 4.09 14.53 -9.41
CA ILE A 6 2.84 14.28 -10.13
C ILE A 6 1.64 14.54 -9.23
N THR A 7 0.45 14.71 -9.81
CA THR A 7 -0.79 14.80 -9.05
C THR A 7 -1.24 13.41 -8.58
N ALA A 8 -2.17 13.38 -7.62
CA ALA A 8 -2.76 12.11 -7.16
C ALA A 8 -3.54 11.40 -8.28
N GLU A 9 -4.18 12.15 -9.16
CA GLU A 9 -4.89 11.64 -10.33
C GLU A 9 -3.92 11.01 -11.35
N GLU A 10 -2.79 11.68 -11.62
CA GLU A 10 -1.74 11.12 -12.44
C GLU A 10 -1.15 9.86 -11.80
N ALA A 11 -0.92 9.86 -10.48
CA ALA A 11 -0.47 8.68 -9.74
C ALA A 11 -1.48 7.51 -9.87
N ALA A 12 -2.78 7.79 -9.70
CA ALA A 12 -3.84 6.79 -9.87
C ALA A 12 -3.94 6.26 -11.31
N SER A 13 -3.50 7.03 -12.32
CA SER A 13 -3.51 6.57 -13.72
C SER A 13 -2.58 5.37 -13.95
N TYR A 14 -1.54 5.22 -13.15
CA TYR A 14 -0.60 4.10 -13.20
C TYR A 14 -1.09 2.82 -12.52
N VAL A 15 -2.24 2.86 -11.86
CA VAL A 15 -2.88 1.69 -11.24
C VAL A 15 -3.98 1.19 -12.17
N HIS A 16 -3.94 -0.09 -12.54
CA HIS A 16 -4.87 -0.69 -13.50
C HIS A 16 -5.79 -1.72 -12.84
N HIS A 17 -6.82 -2.10 -13.58
CA HIS A 17 -7.69 -3.19 -13.15
C HIS A 17 -6.90 -4.49 -12.96
N ASN A 18 -7.12 -5.16 -11.84
CA ASN A 18 -6.43 -6.38 -11.40
C ASN A 18 -4.98 -6.20 -10.92
N ASP A 19 -4.43 -5.00 -10.86
CA ASP A 19 -3.13 -4.79 -10.22
C ASP A 19 -3.17 -5.20 -8.75
N ASN A 20 -2.06 -5.77 -8.27
CA ASN A 20 -1.78 -5.98 -6.87
C ASN A 20 -1.02 -4.77 -6.33
N VAL A 21 -1.62 -4.07 -5.39
CA VAL A 21 -1.10 -2.82 -4.85
C VAL A 21 -0.69 -3.00 -3.39
N GLY A 22 0.58 -2.74 -3.12
CA GLY A 22 1.13 -2.72 -1.76
C GLY A 22 1.02 -1.32 -1.15
N PHE A 23 0.59 -1.23 0.11
CA PHE A 23 0.48 0.04 0.84
C PHE A 23 1.32 0.02 2.10
N SER A 24 2.05 1.10 2.38
CA SER A 24 2.85 1.27 3.59
C SER A 24 1.98 1.56 4.82
N GLY A 25 2.60 1.53 5.98
CA GLY A 25 2.06 2.03 7.24
C GLY A 25 1.64 0.96 8.24
N PHE A 26 1.30 1.44 9.42
CA PHE A 26 0.77 0.65 10.52
C PHE A 26 -0.46 1.39 11.10
N THR A 27 -1.64 0.78 11.04
CA THR A 27 -2.93 1.44 11.29
C THR A 27 -3.04 2.73 10.43
N PRO A 28 -3.49 3.90 10.89
CA PRO A 28 -3.49 5.11 10.07
C PRO A 28 -2.11 5.80 9.96
N ALA A 29 -1.10 5.37 10.72
CA ALA A 29 0.23 5.98 10.71
C ALA A 29 1.07 5.47 9.53
N GLY A 30 1.64 6.38 8.75
CA GLY A 30 2.43 6.02 7.57
C GLY A 30 1.63 5.41 6.42
N CYS A 31 0.32 5.52 6.46
CA CYS A 31 -0.59 5.03 5.42
C CYS A 31 -0.87 6.14 4.41
N PRO A 32 -0.76 5.91 3.10
CA PRO A 32 -1.17 6.87 2.08
C PRO A 32 -2.64 7.27 2.23
N LYS A 33 -2.95 8.54 2.00
CA LYS A 33 -4.27 9.13 2.29
C LYS A 33 -4.91 9.84 1.10
N VAL A 34 -4.12 10.24 0.12
CA VAL A 34 -4.57 11.04 -1.03
C VAL A 34 -4.67 10.18 -2.28
N VAL A 35 -3.63 9.41 -2.58
CA VAL A 35 -3.60 8.52 -3.76
C VAL A 35 -4.69 7.45 -3.70
N PRO A 36 -4.99 6.79 -2.56
CA PRO A 36 -6.12 5.86 -2.48
C PRO A 36 -7.47 6.50 -2.85
N GLY A 37 -7.70 7.75 -2.43
CA GLY A 37 -8.90 8.50 -2.81
C GLY A 37 -8.98 8.78 -4.32
N ALA A 38 -7.84 9.07 -4.98
CA ALA A 38 -7.79 9.23 -6.42
C ALA A 38 -8.07 7.90 -7.15
N ILE A 39 -7.57 6.79 -6.65
CA ILE A 39 -7.88 5.45 -7.17
C ILE A 39 -9.38 5.13 -7.01
N ALA A 40 -9.97 5.48 -5.87
CA ALA A 40 -11.40 5.29 -5.64
C ALA A 40 -12.26 6.10 -6.63
N ARG A 41 -11.89 7.35 -6.92
CA ARG A 41 -12.55 8.17 -7.95
C ARG A 41 -12.42 7.54 -9.33
N LYS A 42 -11.21 7.12 -9.71
CA LYS A 42 -10.97 6.41 -10.97
C LYS A 42 -11.84 5.15 -11.10
N ALA A 43 -11.93 4.36 -10.04
CA ALA A 43 -12.78 3.17 -10.00
C ALA A 43 -14.26 3.53 -10.27
N ALA A 44 -14.77 4.55 -9.58
CA ALA A 44 -16.15 5.01 -9.77
C ALA A 44 -16.42 5.50 -11.20
N GLU A 45 -15.46 6.20 -11.80
CA GLU A 45 -15.54 6.65 -13.21
C GLU A 45 -15.55 5.49 -14.20
N GLU A 46 -14.70 4.47 -13.99
CA GLU A 46 -14.67 3.28 -14.84
C GLU A 46 -15.98 2.48 -14.69
N HIS A 47 -16.48 2.30 -13.48
CA HIS A 47 -17.76 1.63 -13.24
C HIS A 47 -18.93 2.38 -13.92
N ALA A 48 -18.93 3.73 -13.89
CA ALA A 48 -19.95 4.52 -14.58
C ALA A 48 -19.94 4.36 -16.11
N LYS A 49 -18.78 4.00 -16.68
CA LYS A 49 -18.62 3.65 -18.10
C LYS A 49 -18.95 2.19 -18.42
N GLY A 50 -19.26 1.38 -17.40
CA GLY A 50 -19.46 -0.07 -17.53
C GLY A 50 -18.18 -0.89 -17.55
N ASN A 51 -17.02 -0.28 -17.27
CA ASN A 51 -15.75 -0.98 -17.21
C ASN A 51 -15.49 -1.53 -15.79
N PRO A 52 -14.94 -2.74 -15.65
CA PRO A 52 -14.53 -3.26 -14.36
C PRO A 52 -13.27 -2.54 -13.86
N PHE A 53 -13.22 -2.20 -12.58
CA PHE A 53 -12.01 -1.70 -11.93
C PHE A 53 -11.95 -2.15 -10.48
N GLN A 54 -11.05 -3.06 -10.17
CA GLN A 54 -10.76 -3.53 -8.82
C GLN A 54 -9.28 -3.87 -8.70
N ILE A 55 -8.70 -3.72 -7.52
CA ILE A 55 -7.30 -4.03 -7.20
C ILE A 55 -7.20 -5.03 -6.05
N GLY A 56 -6.10 -5.80 -6.03
CA GLY A 56 -5.68 -6.55 -4.86
C GLY A 56 -4.92 -5.62 -3.89
N MET A 57 -5.22 -5.69 -2.59
CA MET A 57 -4.60 -4.83 -1.58
C MET A 57 -3.76 -5.62 -0.58
N PHE A 58 -2.49 -5.24 -0.47
CA PHE A 58 -1.51 -5.81 0.46
C PHE A 58 -0.98 -4.69 1.36
N THR A 59 -1.29 -4.74 2.66
CA THR A 59 -1.05 -3.55 3.49
C THR A 59 -0.28 -3.78 4.79
N GLY A 60 0.18 -4.95 5.08
CA GLY A 60 0.61 -5.18 6.46
C GLY A 60 -0.56 -4.89 7.43
N ALA A 61 -0.36 -4.00 8.40
CA ALA A 61 -1.41 -3.56 9.33
C ALA A 61 -2.00 -2.18 9.00
N SER A 62 -1.74 -1.62 7.82
CA SER A 62 -2.33 -0.34 7.43
C SER A 62 -3.84 -0.47 7.32
N THR A 63 -4.57 0.44 7.94
CA THR A 63 -6.03 0.51 7.88
C THR A 63 -6.47 1.96 7.98
N GLY A 64 -7.69 2.23 7.58
CA GLY A 64 -8.29 3.54 7.82
C GLY A 64 -9.35 3.90 6.80
N ASP A 65 -10.11 4.94 7.11
CA ASP A 65 -11.17 5.39 6.21
C ASP A 65 -10.62 5.90 4.87
N LYS A 66 -9.46 6.59 4.92
CA LYS A 66 -8.79 7.13 3.73
C LYS A 66 -8.17 6.08 2.81
N LEU A 67 -7.98 4.88 3.29
CA LEU A 67 -7.50 3.74 2.49
C LEU A 67 -8.65 2.75 2.27
N ASP A 68 -8.93 1.92 3.27
CA ASP A 68 -9.92 0.84 3.16
C ASP A 68 -11.33 1.36 2.87
N GLY A 69 -11.73 2.46 3.56
CA GLY A 69 -13.09 3.00 3.46
C GLY A 69 -13.39 3.59 2.08
N GLU A 70 -12.52 4.46 1.57
CA GLU A 70 -12.72 5.08 0.25
C GLU A 70 -12.73 4.04 -0.86
N LEU A 71 -11.81 3.10 -0.86
CA LEU A 71 -11.73 2.03 -1.87
C LEU A 71 -12.90 1.04 -1.77
N ALA A 72 -13.35 0.70 -0.56
CA ALA A 72 -14.51 -0.17 -0.37
C ALA A 72 -15.80 0.47 -0.87
N ARG A 73 -16.05 1.75 -0.53
CA ARG A 73 -17.23 2.49 -1.01
C ARG A 73 -17.28 2.63 -2.52
N ALA A 74 -16.12 2.69 -3.18
CA ALA A 74 -15.99 2.71 -4.64
C ALA A 74 -16.05 1.32 -5.28
N ASN A 75 -16.26 0.24 -4.50
CA ASN A 75 -16.17 -1.16 -4.98
C ASN A 75 -14.86 -1.45 -5.74
N ALA A 76 -13.76 -0.84 -5.28
CA ALA A 76 -12.46 -0.91 -5.94
C ALA A 76 -11.57 -2.04 -5.41
N ILE A 77 -12.05 -2.86 -4.47
CA ILE A 77 -11.26 -3.90 -3.81
C ILE A 77 -11.69 -5.27 -4.33
N LYS A 78 -10.77 -6.00 -4.96
CA LYS A 78 -10.95 -7.38 -5.36
C LYS A 78 -10.55 -8.34 -4.23
N PHE A 79 -9.43 -8.05 -3.59
CA PHE A 79 -8.80 -8.88 -2.57
C PHE A 79 -8.11 -8.02 -1.52
N ARG A 80 -8.18 -8.42 -0.26
CA ARG A 80 -7.57 -7.72 0.87
C ARG A 80 -6.88 -8.69 1.82
N THR A 81 -5.64 -8.40 2.18
CA THR A 81 -4.85 -9.14 3.18
C THR A 81 -3.89 -8.20 3.91
N PRO A 82 -3.42 -8.51 5.10
CA PRO A 82 -3.77 -9.62 5.99
C PRO A 82 -4.80 -9.22 7.05
N TYR A 83 -4.97 -7.92 7.32
CA TYR A 83 -5.77 -7.39 8.41
C TYR A 83 -6.63 -6.21 7.96
N GLN A 84 -7.83 -6.11 8.48
CA GLN A 84 -8.73 -4.98 8.25
C GLN A 84 -9.50 -4.60 9.52
N SER A 85 -9.85 -3.32 9.69
CA SER A 85 -10.66 -2.82 10.80
C SER A 85 -11.74 -1.83 10.35
N ASN A 86 -11.83 -1.53 9.06
CA ASN A 86 -12.78 -0.57 8.52
C ASN A 86 -14.18 -1.16 8.38
N LYS A 87 -15.21 -0.39 8.79
CA LYS A 87 -16.62 -0.83 8.77
C LYS A 87 -17.16 -1.04 7.36
N ASP A 88 -16.78 -0.17 6.40
CA ASP A 88 -17.29 -0.22 5.03
C ASP A 88 -16.66 -1.40 4.28
N LEU A 89 -15.36 -1.62 4.48
CA LEU A 89 -14.71 -2.81 3.96
C LEU A 89 -15.31 -4.10 4.56
N ARG A 90 -15.57 -4.13 5.87
CA ARG A 90 -16.23 -5.28 6.50
C ARG A 90 -17.61 -5.55 5.89
N ALA A 91 -18.38 -4.51 5.61
CA ALA A 91 -19.67 -4.67 4.94
C ALA A 91 -19.51 -5.26 3.53
N ALA A 92 -18.55 -4.79 2.75
CA ALA A 92 -18.24 -5.32 1.42
C ALA A 92 -17.80 -6.79 1.46
N LEU A 93 -16.95 -7.16 2.44
CA LEU A 93 -16.53 -8.55 2.64
C LEU A 93 -17.71 -9.47 3.01
N ASN A 94 -18.57 -9.03 3.92
CA ASN A 94 -19.76 -9.81 4.31
C ASN A 94 -20.77 -9.95 3.17
N ALA A 95 -20.78 -8.99 2.24
CA ALA A 95 -21.60 -9.03 1.03
C ALA A 95 -20.92 -9.78 -0.14
N HIS A 96 -19.77 -10.40 0.08
CA HIS A 96 -18.97 -11.11 -0.93
C HIS A 96 -18.57 -10.25 -2.14
N GLN A 97 -18.45 -8.92 -1.96
CA GLN A 97 -17.99 -7.99 -2.99
C GLN A 97 -16.47 -7.95 -3.13
N ALA A 98 -15.76 -8.40 -2.09
CA ALA A 98 -14.31 -8.55 -2.09
C ALA A 98 -13.92 -9.85 -1.39
N GLN A 99 -12.74 -10.36 -1.72
CA GLN A 99 -12.14 -11.50 -1.03
C GLN A 99 -11.25 -11.02 0.12
N TYR A 100 -11.17 -11.81 1.18
CA TYR A 100 -10.31 -11.53 2.32
C TYR A 100 -9.53 -12.77 2.73
N PHE A 101 -8.26 -12.58 2.96
CA PHE A 101 -7.39 -13.63 3.48
C PHE A 101 -6.67 -13.12 4.73
N ASP A 102 -6.98 -13.73 5.86
CA ASP A 102 -6.34 -13.45 7.14
C ASP A 102 -4.99 -14.14 7.22
N LEU A 103 -3.98 -13.42 7.66
CA LEU A 103 -2.61 -13.91 7.77
C LEU A 103 -1.92 -13.19 8.93
N HIS A 104 -1.04 -13.88 9.65
CA HIS A 104 -0.20 -13.21 10.63
C HIS A 104 0.70 -12.15 9.98
N LEU A 105 0.78 -10.97 10.58
CA LEU A 105 1.62 -9.87 10.07
C LEU A 105 3.08 -10.29 9.89
N SER A 106 3.58 -11.12 10.78
CA SER A 106 4.95 -11.65 10.72
C SER A 106 5.23 -12.54 9.51
N GLU A 107 4.19 -13.11 8.90
CA GLU A 107 4.31 -14.03 7.76
C GLU A 107 4.11 -13.33 6.41
N LEU A 108 3.44 -12.18 6.40
CA LEU A 108 3.04 -11.51 5.16
C LEU A 108 4.25 -11.14 4.29
N ALA A 109 5.24 -10.45 4.86
CA ALA A 109 6.40 -10.00 4.11
C ALA A 109 7.17 -11.17 3.48
N GLN A 110 7.35 -12.25 4.24
CA GLN A 110 7.99 -13.47 3.73
C GLN A 110 7.15 -14.15 2.65
N SER A 111 5.84 -14.26 2.86
CA SER A 111 4.93 -14.86 1.86
C SER A 111 4.92 -14.10 0.55
N LEU A 112 5.04 -12.77 0.59
CA LEU A 112 5.21 -11.94 -0.59
C LEU A 112 6.55 -12.24 -1.28
N ARG A 113 7.68 -12.21 -0.53
CA ARG A 113 9.02 -12.47 -1.10
C ARG A 113 9.14 -13.85 -1.72
N TYR A 114 8.44 -14.84 -1.20
CA TYR A 114 8.41 -16.20 -1.76
C TYR A 114 7.43 -16.36 -2.94
N GLY A 115 6.67 -15.31 -3.26
CA GLY A 115 5.73 -15.32 -4.37
C GLY A 115 4.44 -16.09 -4.11
N PHE A 116 4.15 -16.50 -2.87
CA PHE A 116 2.95 -17.27 -2.54
C PHE A 116 1.66 -16.47 -2.75
N LEU A 117 1.74 -15.15 -2.67
CA LEU A 117 0.61 -14.23 -2.84
C LEU A 117 0.63 -13.49 -4.19
N GLY A 118 1.50 -13.92 -5.10
CA GLY A 118 1.71 -13.26 -6.39
C GLY A 118 2.65 -12.06 -6.31
N LYS A 119 2.79 -11.35 -7.43
CA LYS A 119 3.64 -10.15 -7.52
C LYS A 119 2.93 -8.92 -6.98
N ILE A 120 3.71 -7.88 -6.69
CA ILE A 120 3.22 -6.52 -6.44
C ILE A 120 3.47 -5.69 -7.71
N ASP A 121 2.41 -5.17 -8.31
CA ASP A 121 2.53 -4.32 -9.52
C ASP A 121 2.91 -2.89 -9.13
N VAL A 122 2.27 -2.35 -8.08
CA VAL A 122 2.51 -0.98 -7.62
C VAL A 122 2.64 -0.95 -6.09
N ALA A 123 3.69 -0.30 -5.58
CA ALA A 123 3.79 0.09 -4.18
C ALA A 123 3.40 1.57 -4.03
N ILE A 124 2.47 1.87 -3.12
CA ILE A 124 2.08 3.23 -2.78
C ILE A 124 2.43 3.46 -1.31
N VAL A 125 3.38 4.35 -1.07
CA VAL A 125 4.00 4.53 0.23
C VAL A 125 3.95 5.99 0.70
N GLU A 126 3.59 6.21 1.95
CA GLU A 126 3.71 7.54 2.57
C GLU A 126 5.16 7.74 3.05
N ALA A 127 5.74 8.89 2.73
CA ALA A 127 7.08 9.26 3.16
C ALA A 127 7.14 10.70 3.66
N ALA A 128 8.07 10.98 4.58
CA ALA A 128 8.38 12.31 5.06
C ALA A 128 9.33 13.04 4.09
N ASP A 129 10.21 12.29 3.42
CA ASP A 129 11.16 12.82 2.44
C ASP A 129 11.58 11.72 1.45
N VAL A 130 12.14 12.16 0.33
CA VAL A 130 12.88 11.30 -0.60
C VAL A 130 14.19 12.02 -0.90
N THR A 131 15.31 11.35 -0.65
CA THR A 131 16.64 11.95 -0.84
C THR A 131 16.99 12.05 -2.32
N GLU A 132 18.04 12.83 -2.63
CA GLU A 132 18.56 12.97 -4.00
C GLU A 132 19.04 11.63 -4.58
N ASP A 133 19.50 10.73 -3.70
CA ASP A 133 19.92 9.38 -4.05
C ASP A 133 18.73 8.40 -4.23
N GLY A 134 17.51 8.86 -3.96
CA GLY A 134 16.27 8.07 -4.10
C GLY A 134 15.93 7.23 -2.87
N GLU A 135 16.55 7.49 -1.71
CA GLU A 135 16.16 6.85 -0.46
C GLU A 135 14.82 7.40 0.04
N ILE A 136 13.91 6.50 0.38
CA ILE A 136 12.60 6.86 0.94
C ILE A 136 12.73 6.95 2.46
N VAL A 137 12.43 8.12 3.02
CA VAL A 137 12.38 8.34 4.48
C VAL A 137 10.93 8.15 4.93
N PRO A 138 10.58 7.04 5.61
CA PRO A 138 9.21 6.81 6.05
C PRO A 138 8.72 7.89 7.00
N THR A 139 7.39 7.96 7.21
CA THR A 139 6.80 8.69 8.32
C THR A 139 6.83 7.81 9.59
N SER A 140 5.94 8.01 10.55
CA SER A 140 5.96 7.28 11.83
C SER A 140 5.63 5.79 11.75
N GLY A 141 4.96 5.33 10.69
CA GLY A 141 4.59 3.93 10.51
C GLY A 141 5.20 3.33 9.25
N VAL A 142 5.98 2.27 9.39
CA VAL A 142 6.69 1.63 8.29
C VAL A 142 5.91 0.44 7.71
N GLY A 143 5.46 -0.48 8.59
CA GLY A 143 4.78 -1.71 8.16
C GLY A 143 5.65 -2.58 7.25
N ILE A 144 5.11 -3.02 6.14
CA ILE A 144 5.81 -3.84 5.14
C ILE A 144 6.46 -3.02 4.01
N LEU A 145 6.65 -1.71 4.21
CA LEU A 145 7.18 -0.79 3.20
C LEU A 145 8.47 -1.31 2.52
N PRO A 146 9.49 -1.79 3.25
CA PRO A 146 10.72 -2.27 2.61
C PRO A 146 10.46 -3.42 1.62
N THR A 147 9.60 -4.37 2.01
CA THR A 147 9.26 -5.52 1.17
C THR A 147 8.50 -5.10 -0.09
N ILE A 148 7.43 -4.30 0.04
CA ILE A 148 6.65 -3.89 -1.14
C ILE A 148 7.46 -3.00 -2.10
N CYS A 149 8.32 -2.12 -1.58
CA CYS A 149 9.19 -1.31 -2.44
C CYS A 149 10.21 -2.16 -3.21
N ARG A 150 10.72 -3.24 -2.59
CA ARG A 150 11.67 -4.15 -3.26
C ARG A 150 11.00 -4.98 -4.34
N MET A 151 9.73 -5.34 -4.15
CA MET A 151 9.02 -6.29 -5.02
C MET A 151 8.20 -5.62 -6.12
N ALA A 152 7.85 -4.36 -5.97
CA ALA A 152 6.97 -3.68 -6.90
C ALA A 152 7.67 -3.33 -8.23
N ASP A 153 6.92 -3.46 -9.32
CA ASP A 153 7.37 -2.97 -10.63
C ASP A 153 7.43 -1.44 -10.66
N ARG A 154 6.61 -0.77 -9.84
CA ARG A 154 6.53 0.69 -9.72
C ARG A 154 6.33 1.12 -8.28
N ILE A 155 7.02 2.20 -7.90
CA ILE A 155 6.85 2.84 -6.59
C ILE A 155 6.25 4.23 -6.79
N ILE A 156 5.17 4.51 -6.08
CA ILE A 156 4.53 5.83 -5.96
C ILE A 156 4.73 6.30 -4.51
N VAL A 157 5.37 7.44 -4.33
CA VAL A 157 5.60 8.02 -3.01
C VAL A 157 4.62 9.17 -2.80
N GLU A 158 3.76 9.04 -1.78
CA GLU A 158 2.93 10.11 -1.28
C GLU A 158 3.71 10.89 -0.22
N LEU A 159 4.18 12.09 -0.60
CA LEU A 159 5.01 12.90 0.27
C LEU A 159 4.17 13.66 1.29
N ASN A 160 4.39 13.39 2.58
CA ASN A 160 3.72 14.08 3.69
C ASN A 160 4.62 15.18 4.26
N CYS A 161 4.50 16.38 3.71
CA CYS A 161 5.29 17.56 4.10
C CYS A 161 4.97 18.10 5.52
N ARG A 162 4.07 17.46 6.28
CA ARG A 162 3.80 17.85 7.69
C ARG A 162 4.80 17.24 8.67
N HIS A 163 5.51 16.20 8.27
CA HIS A 163 6.58 15.62 9.08
C HIS A 163 7.86 16.44 8.94
N PRO A 164 8.61 16.66 10.05
CA PRO A 164 9.89 17.32 9.99
C PRO A 164 10.92 16.44 9.28
N LYS A 165 11.90 17.06 8.62
CA LYS A 165 12.99 16.32 7.93
C LYS A 165 13.91 15.59 8.91
N GLU A 166 13.96 16.04 10.14
CA GLU A 166 14.72 15.45 11.25
C GLU A 166 14.24 14.04 11.64
N ILE A 167 13.08 13.59 11.11
CA ILE A 167 12.62 12.19 11.26
C ILE A 167 13.59 11.21 10.58
N ARG A 168 14.41 11.68 9.64
CA ARG A 168 15.43 10.84 9.00
C ARG A 168 16.42 10.32 10.06
N GLY A 169 16.63 8.99 10.04
CA GLY A 169 17.50 8.31 10.98
C GLY A 169 16.87 7.97 12.33
N MET A 170 15.59 8.29 12.54
CA MET A 170 14.86 7.90 13.75
C MET A 170 14.27 6.49 13.68
N HIS A 171 14.23 5.90 12.48
CA HIS A 171 13.63 4.58 12.27
C HIS A 171 14.64 3.48 12.58
N ASP A 172 14.16 2.47 13.29
CA ASP A 172 14.87 1.21 13.50
C ASP A 172 14.21 0.13 12.64
N ILE A 173 14.60 0.09 11.35
CA ILE A 173 14.02 -0.81 10.36
C ILE A 173 14.91 -2.03 10.20
N TYR A 174 14.37 -3.18 10.57
CA TYR A 174 15.04 -4.46 10.42
C TYR A 174 14.32 -5.36 9.41
N GLU A 175 15.03 -5.78 8.39
CA GLU A 175 14.58 -6.81 7.46
C GLU A 175 15.29 -8.12 7.74
N PRO A 176 14.59 -9.17 8.21
CA PRO A 176 15.20 -10.48 8.38
C PRO A 176 15.63 -11.05 7.03
N ALA A 177 16.73 -11.80 7.04
CA ALA A 177 17.14 -12.54 5.85
C ALA A 177 16.22 -13.75 5.63
N ASP A 178 15.98 -14.08 4.36
CA ASP A 178 15.20 -15.28 4.02
C ASP A 178 16.07 -16.56 4.19
N PRO A 179 15.48 -17.67 4.63
CA PRO A 179 16.19 -18.95 4.70
C PRO A 179 16.85 -19.33 3.36
N PRO A 180 18.01 -19.99 3.37
CA PRO A 180 18.74 -20.50 4.54
C PRO A 180 19.64 -19.47 5.20
N LEU A 181 19.65 -18.25 4.72
CA LEU A 181 20.45 -17.16 5.29
C LEU A 181 19.91 -16.74 6.65
N ARG A 182 20.79 -16.26 7.51
CA ARG A 182 20.43 -15.68 8.80
C ARG A 182 21.07 -14.30 8.92
N ARG A 183 20.31 -13.38 9.46
CA ARG A 183 20.82 -12.07 9.89
C ARG A 183 20.56 -11.94 11.38
N GLU A 184 21.63 -11.67 12.12
CA GLU A 184 21.53 -11.40 13.57
C GLU A 184 20.84 -10.05 13.83
N ILE A 185 20.12 -9.98 14.92
CA ILE A 185 19.46 -8.77 15.39
C ILE A 185 20.46 -7.96 16.24
#